data_d4272263a6ff90622a046c5e4512e525
#
_entry.id   d4272263a6ff90622a046c5e4512e525
#
_cell.length_a   1.000
_cell.length_b   1.000
_cell.length_c   1.000
_cell.angle_alpha   90.00
_cell.angle_beta   90.00
_cell.angle_gamma   90.00
#
_symmetry.space_group_name_H-M   'P 1'
#
loop_
_entity.id
_entity.type
_entity.pdbx_description
1 polymer ?
#
loop_
_entity_poly.entity_id
_entity_poly.type
_entity_poly.pdbx_seq_one_letter_code
_entity_poly.pdbx_strand_id
1 'polypeptide(L)'
;MDRSRFLAALVCLGFGLEPAIAVESAPVPPSDQGAVPSLGKPVDIVDPSRFGPAPTPEAVPALQPAPAAPATPDLGANPAAKAPDGIDPNRFGGKHSDEAYGAFQRGLYKTAYNLALPRAEAGDSAAQTLIAEILSRGLGVARNDSEAAKWYERAAEQGVPEAQFQYALLLLDGKYVTRDDKAANALMQAAAEAGNRLAQFNYAQMLVQREPGGRGLEKAVPYYERAAATGLADAQYAMAQVLGNGVGGKLRDDKQARLMLVRAARQNYDTAQFDLGLWMADGRGGDRDLKSAFGWMKLAADSGNVAAQNRLAKFYMGGIGVDPDPILAGAWYINARRAGLNDPEMDDFLRGLTDVEMKQALERANRIR
;
A
#
# COMPACT_ATOMS: atom_id res chain seq x y z
N MET A 1 -4.17 14.34 -12.22
CA MET A 1 -2.97 13.73 -11.65
C MET A 1 -3.38 13.18 -10.30
N ASP A 2 -3.27 11.89 -10.14
CA ASP A 2 -3.82 11.15 -9.00
C ASP A 2 -3.00 11.47 -7.74
N ARG A 3 -3.65 12.00 -6.70
CA ARG A 3 -3.00 12.41 -5.43
C ARG A 3 -2.39 11.24 -4.66
N SER A 4 -2.83 10.02 -4.93
CA SER A 4 -2.27 8.79 -4.35
C SER A 4 -0.85 8.47 -4.85
N ARG A 5 -0.46 8.94 -6.03
CA ARG A 5 0.88 8.69 -6.58
C ARG A 5 1.97 9.60 -6.00
N PHE A 6 1.59 10.76 -5.45
CA PHE A 6 2.58 11.68 -4.84
C PHE A 6 3.07 11.16 -3.48
N LEU A 7 2.24 10.39 -2.77
CA LEU A 7 2.58 9.81 -1.46
C LEU A 7 3.35 8.49 -1.57
N ALA A 8 3.13 7.70 -2.63
CA ALA A 8 3.86 6.45 -2.86
C ALA A 8 5.36 6.66 -3.16
N ALA A 9 5.74 7.80 -3.77
CA ALA A 9 7.13 8.12 -4.06
C ALA A 9 7.97 8.43 -2.80
N LEU A 10 7.32 8.73 -1.68
CA LEU A 10 7.99 9.07 -0.42
C LEU A 10 8.46 7.84 0.37
N VAL A 11 7.85 6.67 0.15
CA VAL A 11 8.16 5.43 0.88
C VAL A 11 9.50 4.84 0.46
N CYS A 12 9.97 5.08 -0.78
CA CYS A 12 11.19 4.49 -1.30
C CYS A 12 12.49 5.18 -0.86
N LEU A 13 12.44 6.37 -0.25
CA LEU A 13 13.64 7.15 0.08
C LEU A 13 14.25 6.87 1.46
N GLY A 14 13.62 6.04 2.30
CA GLY A 14 14.09 5.77 3.67
C GLY A 14 14.96 4.51 3.84
N PHE A 15 14.91 3.58 2.92
CA PHE A 15 15.60 2.28 3.03
C PHE A 15 16.44 2.04 1.78
N GLY A 16 17.65 2.54 1.77
CA GLY A 16 18.80 2.33 0.90
C GLY A 16 18.68 1.38 -0.32
N LEU A 17 17.70 1.61 -1.21
CA LEU A 17 17.69 1.07 -2.56
C LEU A 17 17.75 2.27 -3.51
N GLU A 18 18.96 2.61 -3.94
CA GLU A 18 19.17 3.64 -4.96
C GLU A 18 18.55 3.20 -6.30
N PRO A 19 17.74 4.05 -6.95
CA PRO A 19 17.44 3.87 -8.36
C PRO A 19 18.68 4.26 -9.16
N ALA A 20 19.17 3.37 -10.02
CA ALA A 20 20.23 3.66 -10.98
C ALA A 20 19.76 4.77 -11.93
N ILE A 21 20.22 6.00 -11.69
CA ILE A 21 20.11 7.11 -12.64
C ILE A 21 21.38 7.07 -13.49
N ALA A 22 21.20 6.92 -14.79
CA ALA A 22 22.28 7.07 -15.76
C ALA A 22 22.89 8.47 -15.67
N VAL A 23 24.15 8.55 -15.29
CA VAL A 23 24.95 9.77 -15.34
C VAL A 23 25.84 9.71 -16.58
N GLU A 24 25.68 10.71 -17.40
CA GLU A 24 26.47 11.04 -18.56
C GLU A 24 27.96 11.23 -18.20
N SER A 25 28.83 10.63 -18.98
CA SER A 25 30.28 10.54 -18.76
C SER A 25 31.01 11.86 -18.95
N ALA A 26 31.75 12.30 -17.94
CA ALA A 26 32.84 13.24 -18.04
C ALA A 26 34.16 12.60 -17.53
N PRO A 27 35.35 12.97 -18.08
CA PRO A 27 36.56 12.15 -17.97
C PRO A 27 37.27 12.29 -16.64
N VAL A 28 37.81 11.15 -16.15
CA VAL A 28 38.56 10.97 -14.91
C VAL A 28 40.04 11.34 -15.08
N PRO A 29 40.66 12.08 -14.13
CA PRO A 29 42.10 12.09 -13.97
C PRO A 29 42.57 10.97 -13.01
N PRO A 30 43.84 10.52 -13.09
CA PRO A 30 44.28 9.26 -12.50
C PRO A 30 44.75 9.35 -11.02
N SER A 31 44.46 8.25 -10.32
CA SER A 31 45.09 7.60 -9.18
C SER A 31 45.38 8.35 -7.88
N ASP A 32 44.87 7.80 -6.76
CA ASP A 32 45.76 7.29 -5.71
C ASP A 32 45.10 6.11 -4.97
N GLN A 33 45.93 5.13 -4.57
CA GLN A 33 45.52 3.84 -4.03
C GLN A 33 45.26 3.96 -2.51
N GLY A 34 44.00 3.80 -2.11
CA GLY A 34 43.63 3.57 -0.71
C GLY A 34 42.60 2.40 -0.67
N ALA A 35 42.97 1.35 0.05
CA ALA A 35 42.18 0.12 0.17
C ALA A 35 40.76 0.37 0.67
N VAL A 36 39.76 0.04 -0.13
CA VAL A 36 38.34 0.03 0.24
C VAL A 36 38.02 -1.36 0.82
N PRO A 37 37.35 -1.45 2.00
CA PRO A 37 36.92 -2.75 2.52
C PRO A 37 35.85 -3.33 1.60
N SER A 38 36.01 -4.60 1.23
CA SER A 38 35.15 -5.37 0.35
C SER A 38 33.73 -5.45 0.92
N LEU A 39 32.77 -4.85 0.26
CA LEU A 39 31.36 -5.12 0.43
C LEU A 39 31.11 -6.58 0.08
N GLY A 40 30.34 -7.25 0.94
CA GLY A 40 30.08 -8.68 0.90
C GLY A 40 29.65 -9.18 -0.47
N LYS A 41 30.05 -10.42 -0.76
CA LYS A 41 29.79 -11.14 -2.00
C LYS A 41 28.31 -11.05 -2.40
N PRO A 42 28.00 -10.97 -3.73
CA PRO A 42 26.64 -11.17 -4.22
C PRO A 42 26.09 -12.49 -3.71
N VAL A 43 24.85 -12.48 -3.25
CA VAL A 43 24.16 -13.72 -2.84
C VAL A 43 24.10 -14.63 -4.06
N ASP A 44 24.76 -15.79 -3.97
CA ASP A 44 24.80 -16.80 -5.02
C ASP A 44 23.37 -17.16 -5.44
N ILE A 45 23.11 -17.05 -6.73
CA ILE A 45 21.91 -17.53 -7.38
C ILE A 45 21.82 -19.02 -7.09
N VAL A 46 20.70 -19.44 -6.52
CA VAL A 46 20.46 -20.80 -6.06
C VAL A 46 20.64 -21.77 -7.22
N ASP A 47 21.70 -22.56 -7.16
CA ASP A 47 21.95 -23.67 -8.08
C ASP A 47 20.83 -24.72 -7.92
N PRO A 48 20.06 -25.03 -8.97
CA PRO A 48 18.97 -26.00 -8.91
C PRO A 48 19.42 -27.40 -8.49
N SER A 49 20.72 -27.76 -8.64
CA SER A 49 21.26 -29.04 -8.23
C SER A 49 21.38 -29.23 -6.71
N ARG A 50 21.21 -28.17 -5.92
CA ARG A 50 21.20 -28.24 -4.45
C ARG A 50 19.88 -28.73 -3.86
N PHE A 51 18.85 -28.92 -4.67
CA PHE A 51 17.55 -29.42 -4.22
C PHE A 51 17.50 -30.91 -4.50
N GLY A 52 17.65 -31.73 -3.47
CA GLY A 52 17.38 -33.15 -3.53
C GLY A 52 15.93 -33.41 -3.98
N PRO A 53 15.61 -34.65 -4.44
CA PRO A 53 14.28 -35.00 -4.91
C PRO A 53 13.23 -34.63 -3.86
N ALA A 54 12.14 -34.03 -4.31
CA ALA A 54 11.04 -33.62 -3.44
C ALA A 54 10.50 -34.81 -2.65
N PRO A 55 10.25 -34.67 -1.33
CA PRO A 55 9.56 -35.71 -0.58
C PRO A 55 8.19 -35.95 -1.21
N THR A 56 7.85 -37.23 -1.40
CA THR A 56 6.50 -37.64 -1.83
C THR A 56 5.45 -37.01 -0.92
N PRO A 57 4.36 -36.44 -1.47
CA PRO A 57 3.33 -35.83 -0.66
C PRO A 57 2.66 -36.91 0.22
N GLU A 58 2.94 -36.90 1.52
CA GLU A 58 2.05 -37.53 2.48
C GLU A 58 0.70 -36.86 2.42
N ALA A 59 -0.34 -37.69 2.31
CA ALA A 59 -1.73 -37.20 2.21
C ALA A 59 -2.05 -36.28 3.38
N VAL A 60 -2.27 -35.01 3.06
CA VAL A 60 -2.79 -34.03 4.01
C VAL A 60 -4.19 -34.52 4.42
N PRO A 61 -4.47 -34.74 5.72
CA PRO A 61 -5.83 -35.09 6.15
C PRO A 61 -6.77 -34.00 5.69
N ALA A 62 -7.86 -34.39 5.03
CA ALA A 62 -8.91 -33.46 4.62
C ALA A 62 -9.37 -32.64 5.83
N LEU A 63 -9.28 -31.31 5.71
CA LEU A 63 -9.88 -30.39 6.67
C LEU A 63 -11.36 -30.76 6.81
N GLN A 64 -11.73 -31.24 7.98
CA GLN A 64 -13.12 -31.46 8.32
C GLN A 64 -13.87 -30.12 8.15
N PRO A 65 -15.06 -30.12 7.54
CA PRO A 65 -15.86 -28.91 7.48
C PRO A 65 -16.14 -28.43 8.92
N ALA A 66 -16.01 -27.13 9.12
CA ALA A 66 -16.32 -26.50 10.39
C ALA A 66 -17.72 -26.94 10.85
N PRO A 67 -17.90 -27.23 12.17
CA PRO A 67 -19.21 -27.59 12.67
C PRO A 67 -20.22 -26.50 12.32
N ALA A 68 -21.38 -26.93 11.77
CA ALA A 68 -22.47 -26.04 11.45
C ALA A 68 -22.83 -25.18 12.68
N ALA A 69 -23.02 -23.88 12.44
CA ALA A 69 -23.51 -22.99 13.48
C ALA A 69 -24.79 -23.58 14.09
N PRO A 70 -24.97 -23.51 15.44
CA PRO A 70 -26.15 -24.03 16.07
C PRO A 70 -27.38 -23.38 15.46
N ALA A 71 -28.36 -24.22 15.10
CA ALA A 71 -29.65 -23.78 14.57
C ALA A 71 -30.26 -22.76 15.56
N THR A 72 -30.64 -21.59 15.03
CA THR A 72 -31.44 -20.62 15.76
C THR A 72 -32.69 -21.31 16.26
N PRO A 73 -33.02 -21.23 17.56
CA PRO A 73 -34.26 -21.81 18.05
C PRO A 73 -35.43 -21.12 17.37
N ASP A 74 -36.32 -21.94 16.80
CA ASP A 74 -37.61 -21.53 16.28
C ASP A 74 -38.43 -20.88 17.41
N LEU A 75 -38.42 -19.55 17.48
CA LEU A 75 -39.29 -18.78 18.34
C LEU A 75 -40.66 -18.76 17.65
N GLY A 76 -41.48 -19.77 18.03
CA GLY A 76 -42.88 -19.88 17.64
C GLY A 76 -43.59 -18.52 17.66
N ALA A 77 -44.26 -18.20 16.56
CA ALA A 77 -45.04 -16.99 16.42
C ALA A 77 -46.05 -16.87 17.56
N ASN A 78 -45.85 -15.90 18.44
CA ASN A 78 -46.83 -15.50 19.44
C ASN A 78 -47.74 -14.41 18.81
N PRO A 79 -49.02 -14.70 18.52
CA PRO A 79 -49.89 -13.79 17.76
C PRO A 79 -50.48 -12.63 18.56
N ALA A 80 -49.93 -12.25 19.71
CA ALA A 80 -50.45 -11.18 20.54
C ALA A 80 -49.40 -10.25 21.17
N ALA A 81 -48.18 -10.15 20.60
CA ALA A 81 -47.27 -9.10 21.01
C ALA A 81 -47.65 -7.81 20.24
N LYS A 82 -48.21 -6.81 20.94
CA LYS A 82 -48.24 -5.42 20.47
C LYS A 82 -46.87 -5.09 19.92
N ALA A 83 -46.81 -4.54 18.69
CA ALA A 83 -45.59 -3.98 18.14
C ALA A 83 -44.97 -3.10 19.24
N PRO A 84 -43.68 -3.27 19.60
CA PRO A 84 -43.03 -2.38 20.53
C PRO A 84 -43.13 -0.98 19.93
N ASP A 85 -43.57 -0.02 20.78
CA ASP A 85 -43.60 1.39 20.46
C ASP A 85 -42.30 1.74 19.71
N GLY A 86 -42.44 2.46 18.59
CA GLY A 86 -41.38 2.69 17.63
C GLY A 86 -40.09 3.00 18.35
N ILE A 87 -39.01 2.36 17.89
CA ILE A 87 -37.67 2.56 18.46
C ILE A 87 -37.40 4.05 18.46
N ASP A 88 -37.41 4.65 19.68
CA ASP A 88 -37.05 6.06 19.84
C ASP A 88 -35.63 6.25 19.26
N PRO A 89 -35.47 6.99 18.16
CA PRO A 89 -34.14 7.21 17.56
C PRO A 89 -33.18 7.89 18.53
N ASN A 90 -33.68 8.53 19.59
CA ASN A 90 -32.88 9.14 20.66
C ASN A 90 -32.38 8.12 21.68
N ARG A 91 -32.90 6.88 21.70
CA ARG A 91 -32.46 5.80 22.60
C ARG A 91 -31.00 5.38 22.40
N PHE A 92 -30.44 5.66 21.24
CA PHE A 92 -29.03 5.42 20.90
C PHE A 92 -28.17 6.66 20.97
N GLY A 93 -28.53 7.62 21.82
CA GLY A 93 -27.68 8.78 22.10
C GLY A 93 -27.93 9.96 21.18
N GLY A 94 -29.16 10.44 21.09
CA GLY A 94 -29.54 11.83 20.78
C GLY A 94 -28.91 12.56 19.55
N LYS A 95 -28.21 11.85 18.67
CA LYS A 95 -27.72 12.44 17.41
C LYS A 95 -28.77 12.21 16.34
N HIS A 96 -29.43 13.30 15.93
CA HIS A 96 -30.21 13.30 14.69
C HIS A 96 -29.35 12.68 13.59
N SER A 97 -29.93 11.74 12.81
CA SER A 97 -29.25 11.21 11.62
C SER A 97 -28.81 12.40 10.75
N ASP A 98 -27.52 12.46 10.43
CA ASP A 98 -27.00 13.51 9.55
C ASP A 98 -27.52 13.31 8.13
N GLU A 99 -28.62 14.00 7.78
CA GLU A 99 -29.29 13.89 6.49
C GLU A 99 -28.37 14.29 5.33
N ALA A 100 -27.49 15.28 5.54
CA ALA A 100 -26.52 15.71 4.55
C ALA A 100 -25.48 14.62 4.28
N TYR A 101 -24.93 14.00 5.35
CA TYR A 101 -24.01 12.89 5.20
C TYR A 101 -24.68 11.63 4.64
N GLY A 102 -25.93 11.35 5.05
CA GLY A 102 -26.72 10.27 4.48
C GLY A 102 -27.00 10.45 2.98
N ALA A 103 -27.26 11.68 2.53
CA ALA A 103 -27.38 12.00 1.11
C ALA A 103 -26.05 11.80 0.37
N PHE A 104 -24.94 12.23 0.96
CA PHE A 104 -23.59 12.03 0.42
C PHE A 104 -23.25 10.55 0.20
N GLN A 105 -23.51 9.71 1.21
CA GLN A 105 -23.27 8.26 1.09
C GLN A 105 -24.11 7.58 0.00
N ARG A 106 -25.30 8.08 -0.27
CA ARG A 106 -26.17 7.60 -1.37
C ARG A 106 -25.78 8.15 -2.75
N GLY A 107 -24.73 8.97 -2.86
CA GLY A 107 -24.32 9.60 -4.11
C GLY A 107 -25.18 10.82 -4.52
N LEU A 108 -26.08 11.27 -3.64
CA LEU A 108 -26.95 12.44 -3.87
C LEU A 108 -26.19 13.74 -3.51
N TYR A 109 -25.06 13.96 -4.16
CA TYR A 109 -24.09 14.99 -3.77
C TYR A 109 -24.63 16.42 -3.79
N LYS A 110 -25.45 16.76 -4.79
CA LYS A 110 -26.10 18.10 -4.84
C LYS A 110 -27.06 18.31 -3.66
N THR A 111 -27.80 17.27 -3.30
CA THR A 111 -28.67 17.28 -2.11
C THR A 111 -27.84 17.40 -0.83
N ALA A 112 -26.76 16.62 -0.73
CA ALA A 112 -25.83 16.69 0.40
C ALA A 112 -25.24 18.11 0.56
N TYR A 113 -24.81 18.72 -0.54
CA TYR A 113 -24.30 20.09 -0.55
C TYR A 113 -25.34 21.09 -0.05
N ASN A 114 -26.57 21.05 -0.59
CA ASN A 114 -27.64 21.98 -0.21
C ASN A 114 -28.08 21.82 1.26
N LEU A 115 -28.04 20.61 1.81
CA LEU A 115 -28.36 20.35 3.21
C LEU A 115 -27.22 20.75 4.15
N ALA A 116 -25.96 20.55 3.73
CA ALA A 116 -24.79 20.87 4.53
C ALA A 116 -24.45 22.37 4.57
N LEU A 117 -24.68 23.12 3.47
CA LEU A 117 -24.23 24.50 3.33
C LEU A 117 -24.74 25.43 4.44
N PRO A 118 -26.06 25.50 4.75
CA PRO A 118 -26.54 26.38 5.82
C PRO A 118 -26.00 26.01 7.20
N ARG A 119 -25.74 24.72 7.44
CA ARG A 119 -25.12 24.23 8.69
C ARG A 119 -23.64 24.61 8.75
N ALA A 120 -22.92 24.48 7.64
CA ALA A 120 -21.51 24.86 7.54
C ALA A 120 -21.33 26.37 7.77
N GLU A 121 -22.22 27.20 7.20
CA GLU A 121 -22.27 28.64 7.43
C GLU A 121 -22.57 28.99 8.89
N ALA A 122 -23.41 28.20 9.55
CA ALA A 122 -23.72 28.32 10.98
C ALA A 122 -22.60 27.81 11.91
N GLY A 123 -21.49 27.32 11.35
CA GLY A 123 -20.32 26.88 12.12
C GLY A 123 -20.22 25.38 12.42
N ASP A 124 -21.13 24.54 11.90
CA ASP A 124 -21.06 23.08 12.08
C ASP A 124 -19.83 22.51 11.36
N SER A 125 -18.86 22.04 12.14
CA SER A 125 -17.57 21.58 11.63
C SER A 125 -17.66 20.29 10.78
N ALA A 126 -18.63 19.42 11.05
CA ALA A 126 -18.88 18.23 10.25
C ALA A 126 -19.45 18.63 8.87
N ALA A 127 -20.39 19.57 8.84
CA ALA A 127 -20.92 20.11 7.60
C ALA A 127 -19.86 20.89 6.80
N GLN A 128 -18.99 21.66 7.46
CA GLN A 128 -17.85 22.33 6.82
C GLN A 128 -16.91 21.34 6.15
N THR A 129 -16.59 20.24 6.83
CA THR A 129 -15.74 19.17 6.28
C THR A 129 -16.41 18.52 5.05
N LEU A 130 -17.72 18.26 5.13
CA LEU A 130 -18.49 17.68 4.02
C LEU A 130 -18.54 18.61 2.80
N ILE A 131 -18.79 19.91 2.99
CA ILE A 131 -18.77 20.92 1.92
C ILE A 131 -17.38 20.97 1.26
N ALA A 132 -16.32 20.99 2.07
CA ALA A 132 -14.95 20.98 1.57
C ALA A 132 -14.65 19.74 0.71
N GLU A 133 -15.07 18.54 1.14
CA GLU A 133 -14.94 17.30 0.39
C GLU A 133 -15.70 17.33 -0.95
N ILE A 134 -16.96 17.81 -0.93
CA ILE A 134 -17.79 17.94 -2.13
C ILE A 134 -17.15 18.90 -3.14
N LEU A 135 -16.70 20.07 -2.69
CA LEU A 135 -16.06 21.09 -3.54
C LEU A 135 -14.71 20.64 -4.08
N SER A 136 -13.87 20.02 -3.25
CA SER A 136 -12.53 19.57 -3.67
C SER A 136 -12.56 18.45 -4.71
N ARG A 137 -13.64 17.65 -4.70
CA ARG A 137 -13.83 16.54 -5.66
C ARG A 137 -14.77 16.90 -6.82
N GLY A 138 -15.47 18.03 -6.74
CA GLY A 138 -16.44 18.42 -7.76
C GLY A 138 -17.65 17.49 -7.82
N LEU A 139 -18.13 17.02 -6.66
CA LEU A 139 -19.23 16.06 -6.57
C LEU A 139 -20.59 16.77 -6.65
N GLY A 140 -21.29 16.65 -7.77
CA GLY A 140 -22.61 17.26 -7.97
C GLY A 140 -22.62 18.80 -8.05
N VAL A 141 -21.49 19.44 -7.84
CA VAL A 141 -21.22 20.88 -8.01
C VAL A 141 -19.88 21.07 -8.73
N ALA A 142 -19.63 22.25 -9.27
CA ALA A 142 -18.35 22.56 -9.87
C ALA A 142 -17.21 22.45 -8.84
N ARG A 143 -16.10 21.84 -9.24
CA ARG A 143 -14.91 21.75 -8.40
C ARG A 143 -14.36 23.13 -8.07
N ASN A 144 -14.11 23.39 -6.81
CA ASN A 144 -13.53 24.64 -6.32
C ASN A 144 -12.56 24.37 -5.16
N ASP A 145 -11.30 24.10 -5.51
CA ASP A 145 -10.28 23.76 -4.51
C ASP A 145 -9.95 24.94 -3.57
N SER A 146 -10.04 26.19 -4.07
CA SER A 146 -9.78 27.38 -3.24
C SER A 146 -10.85 27.59 -2.17
N GLU A 147 -12.11 27.34 -2.50
CA GLU A 147 -13.18 27.43 -1.52
C GLU A 147 -13.18 26.24 -0.57
N ALA A 148 -12.91 25.04 -1.09
CA ALA A 148 -12.73 23.85 -0.27
C ALA A 148 -11.64 24.06 0.81
N ALA A 149 -10.52 24.73 0.45
CA ALA A 149 -9.45 25.03 1.39
C ALA A 149 -9.93 25.89 2.57
N LYS A 150 -10.77 26.90 2.32
CA LYS A 150 -11.34 27.75 3.38
C LYS A 150 -12.27 26.98 4.31
N TRP A 151 -13.05 26.03 3.77
CA TRP A 151 -13.92 25.20 4.58
C TRP A 151 -13.12 24.17 5.39
N TYR A 152 -12.06 23.58 4.82
CA TYR A 152 -11.14 22.72 5.57
C TYR A 152 -10.42 23.48 6.68
N GLU A 153 -9.98 24.73 6.42
CA GLU A 153 -9.36 25.60 7.43
C GLU A 153 -10.27 25.78 8.64
N ARG A 154 -11.51 26.23 8.41
CA ARG A 154 -12.49 26.46 9.48
C ARG A 154 -12.80 25.20 10.29
N ALA A 155 -12.95 24.06 9.63
CA ALA A 155 -13.18 22.80 10.31
C ALA A 155 -11.92 22.29 11.06
N ALA A 156 -10.72 22.52 10.51
CA ALA A 156 -9.45 22.19 11.13
C ALA A 156 -9.19 22.99 12.41
N GLU A 157 -9.51 24.29 12.40
CA GLU A 157 -9.47 25.17 13.59
C GLU A 157 -10.38 24.67 14.72
N GLN A 158 -11.49 24.00 14.38
CA GLN A 158 -12.40 23.38 15.34
C GLN A 158 -11.94 21.97 15.76
N GLY A 159 -10.78 21.53 15.31
CA GLY A 159 -10.17 20.27 15.74
C GLY A 159 -10.71 19.03 15.04
N VAL A 160 -11.41 19.14 13.88
CA VAL A 160 -11.87 17.96 13.13
C VAL A 160 -10.68 17.25 12.49
N PRO A 161 -10.38 15.99 12.87
CA PRO A 161 -9.13 15.31 12.44
C PRO A 161 -9.02 15.15 10.93
N GLU A 162 -10.13 14.88 10.24
CA GLU A 162 -10.14 14.75 8.77
C GLU A 162 -9.83 16.10 8.11
N ALA A 163 -10.44 17.19 8.60
CA ALA A 163 -10.18 18.52 8.08
C ALA A 163 -8.74 18.98 8.36
N GLN A 164 -8.22 18.70 9.58
CA GLN A 164 -6.83 18.97 9.92
C GLN A 164 -5.86 18.25 8.98
N PHE A 165 -6.13 16.98 8.68
CA PHE A 165 -5.33 16.21 7.72
C PHE A 165 -5.37 16.83 6.32
N GLN A 166 -6.57 17.12 5.79
CA GLN A 166 -6.73 17.67 4.45
C GLN A 166 -6.12 19.07 4.33
N TYR A 167 -6.33 19.93 5.35
CA TYR A 167 -5.76 21.28 5.35
C TYR A 167 -4.23 21.25 5.47
N ALA A 168 -3.67 20.34 6.27
CA ALA A 168 -2.23 20.13 6.33
C ALA A 168 -1.64 19.78 4.96
N LEU A 169 -2.30 18.92 4.17
CA LEU A 169 -1.87 18.60 2.80
C LEU A 169 -1.90 19.82 1.87
N LEU A 170 -2.93 20.69 2.01
CA LEU A 170 -3.03 21.91 1.22
C LEU A 170 -1.93 22.92 1.57
N LEU A 171 -1.56 23.04 2.85
CA LEU A 171 -0.45 23.88 3.31
C LEU A 171 0.91 23.37 2.80
N LEU A 172 1.11 22.05 2.71
CA LEU A 172 2.32 21.46 2.13
C LEU A 172 2.41 21.67 0.61
N ASP A 173 1.26 21.58 -0.09
CA ASP A 173 1.20 21.79 -1.55
C ASP A 173 1.41 23.27 -1.93
N GLY A 174 0.88 24.19 -1.14
CA GLY A 174 1.03 25.64 -1.33
C GLY A 174 0.29 26.20 -2.56
N LYS A 175 -0.60 25.41 -3.21
CA LYS A 175 -1.25 25.79 -4.45
C LYS A 175 -2.48 26.69 -4.28
N TYR A 176 -3.31 26.39 -3.29
CA TYR A 176 -4.59 27.10 -3.03
C TYR A 176 -4.55 27.91 -1.75
N VAL A 177 -3.55 27.69 -0.93
CA VAL A 177 -3.21 28.42 0.29
C VAL A 177 -1.72 28.70 0.30
N THR A 178 -1.27 29.71 1.03
CA THR A 178 0.18 29.95 1.20
C THR A 178 0.81 28.76 1.90
N ARG A 179 1.93 28.25 1.35
CA ARG A 179 2.65 27.13 1.94
C ARG A 179 3.14 27.48 3.35
N ASP A 180 2.84 26.61 4.30
CA ASP A 180 3.32 26.70 5.68
C ASP A 180 3.62 25.29 6.22
N ASP A 181 4.88 24.88 6.10
CA ASP A 181 5.34 23.56 6.56
C ASP A 181 5.23 23.41 8.09
N LYS A 182 5.31 24.50 8.86
CA LYS A 182 5.20 24.47 10.32
C LYS A 182 3.73 24.24 10.75
N ALA A 183 2.81 25.00 10.21
CA ALA A 183 1.39 24.81 10.46
C ALA A 183 0.92 23.45 9.99
N ALA A 184 1.33 23.02 8.79
CA ALA A 184 1.03 21.71 8.23
C ALA A 184 1.47 20.58 9.15
N ASN A 185 2.70 20.65 9.68
CA ASN A 185 3.22 19.65 10.61
C ASN A 185 2.40 19.59 11.91
N ALA A 186 2.03 20.75 12.47
CA ALA A 186 1.23 20.81 13.70
C ALA A 186 -0.16 20.18 13.49
N LEU A 187 -0.83 20.51 12.38
CA LEU A 187 -2.14 19.94 12.03
C LEU A 187 -2.06 18.44 11.71
N MET A 188 -1.03 18.00 10.99
CA MET A 188 -0.80 16.59 10.71
C MET A 188 -0.60 15.79 11.98
N GLN A 189 0.18 16.34 12.94
CA GLN A 189 0.35 15.73 14.25
C GLN A 189 -0.97 15.67 15.02
N ALA A 190 -1.71 16.78 15.09
CA ALA A 190 -2.99 16.83 15.80
C ALA A 190 -3.99 15.81 15.24
N ALA A 191 -4.11 15.71 13.91
CA ALA A 191 -4.96 14.73 13.26
C ALA A 191 -4.51 13.28 13.55
N ALA A 192 -3.19 13.03 13.58
CA ALA A 192 -2.62 11.71 13.88
C ALA A 192 -2.90 11.29 15.34
N GLU A 193 -2.74 12.22 16.29
CA GLU A 193 -3.06 11.98 17.71
C GLU A 193 -4.56 11.76 17.93
N ALA A 194 -5.41 12.46 17.17
CA ALA A 194 -6.85 12.27 17.19
C ALA A 194 -7.33 10.98 16.49
N GLY A 195 -6.40 10.18 15.94
CA GLY A 195 -6.69 8.84 15.41
C GLY A 195 -6.97 8.79 13.90
N ASN A 196 -6.79 9.89 13.16
CA ASN A 196 -6.89 9.84 11.70
C ASN A 196 -5.79 8.94 11.13
N ARG A 197 -6.17 7.81 10.53
CA ARG A 197 -5.23 6.77 10.07
C ARG A 197 -4.27 7.24 9.00
N LEU A 198 -4.73 8.13 8.09
CA LEU A 198 -3.90 8.68 7.03
C LEU A 198 -2.93 9.72 7.60
N ALA A 199 -3.39 10.55 8.55
CA ALA A 199 -2.51 11.47 9.25
C ALA A 199 -1.45 10.73 10.08
N GLN A 200 -1.79 9.62 10.74
CA GLN A 200 -0.81 8.78 11.45
C GLN A 200 0.30 8.31 10.51
N PHE A 201 -0.05 7.76 9.36
CA PHE A 201 0.94 7.30 8.38
C PHE A 201 1.78 8.46 7.83
N ASN A 202 1.14 9.55 7.41
CA ASN A 202 1.83 10.71 6.84
C ASN A 202 2.73 11.41 7.87
N TYR A 203 2.28 11.55 9.12
CA TYR A 203 3.09 12.14 10.18
C TYR A 203 4.33 11.27 10.49
N ALA A 204 4.17 9.95 10.48
CA ALA A 204 5.30 9.03 10.61
C ALA A 204 6.33 9.25 9.49
N GLN A 205 5.89 9.40 8.23
CA GLN A 205 6.77 9.72 7.10
C GLN A 205 7.49 11.06 7.30
N MET A 206 6.77 12.08 7.77
CA MET A 206 7.36 13.39 8.06
C MET A 206 8.45 13.30 9.14
N LEU A 207 8.25 12.49 10.19
CA LEU A 207 9.25 12.27 11.24
C LEU A 207 10.53 11.61 10.70
N VAL A 208 10.39 10.60 9.83
CA VAL A 208 11.53 9.94 9.18
C VAL A 208 12.31 10.91 8.29
N GLN A 209 11.61 11.78 7.56
CA GLN A 209 12.25 12.77 6.68
C GLN A 209 12.97 13.87 7.43
N ARG A 210 12.39 14.37 8.52
CA ARG A 210 12.96 15.46 9.31
C ARG A 210 14.18 15.05 10.12
N GLU A 211 14.20 13.80 10.57
CA GLU A 211 15.31 13.24 11.34
C GLU A 211 15.79 11.95 10.65
N PRO A 212 16.60 12.06 9.58
CA PRO A 212 17.10 10.89 8.88
C PRO A 212 17.86 9.95 9.80
N GLY A 213 17.68 8.63 9.61
CA GLY A 213 18.31 7.59 10.41
C GLY A 213 17.42 7.04 11.52
N GLY A 214 18.05 6.38 12.51
CA GLY A 214 17.35 5.58 13.52
C GLY A 214 16.36 6.37 14.38
N ARG A 215 16.72 7.59 14.79
CA ARG A 215 15.90 8.40 15.70
C ARG A 215 14.57 8.83 15.13
N GLY A 216 14.55 9.25 13.86
CA GLY A 216 13.29 9.61 13.20
C GLY A 216 12.37 8.41 13.05
N LEU A 217 12.94 7.25 12.70
CA LEU A 217 12.20 6.02 12.59
C LEU A 217 11.65 5.54 13.95
N GLU A 218 12.43 5.64 15.04
CA GLU A 218 11.95 5.32 16.39
C GLU A 218 10.71 6.14 16.77
N LYS A 219 10.72 7.44 16.44
CA LYS A 219 9.57 8.33 16.68
C LYS A 219 8.39 7.99 15.76
N ALA A 220 8.63 7.52 14.55
CA ALA A 220 7.62 7.20 13.55
C ALA A 220 6.91 5.87 13.82
N VAL A 221 7.62 4.86 14.36
CA VAL A 221 7.09 3.50 14.58
C VAL A 221 5.76 3.47 15.34
N PRO A 222 5.53 4.20 16.45
CA PRO A 222 4.25 4.19 17.15
C PRO A 222 3.07 4.67 16.28
N TYR A 223 3.31 5.57 15.32
CA TYR A 223 2.30 6.05 14.39
C TYR A 223 2.04 5.04 13.27
N TYR A 224 3.10 4.39 12.73
CA TYR A 224 2.95 3.28 11.79
C TYR A 224 2.16 2.12 12.41
N GLU A 225 2.44 1.77 13.68
CA GLU A 225 1.71 0.71 14.39
C GLU A 225 0.21 1.03 14.50
N ARG A 226 -0.12 2.26 14.92
CA ARG A 226 -1.52 2.70 15.01
C ARG A 226 -2.21 2.67 13.65
N ALA A 227 -1.59 3.19 12.62
CA ALA A 227 -2.13 3.17 11.26
C ALA A 227 -2.26 1.73 10.70
N ALA A 228 -1.27 0.86 10.93
CA ALA A 228 -1.32 -0.54 10.52
C ALA A 228 -2.44 -1.33 11.24
N ALA A 229 -2.68 -1.03 12.52
CA ALA A 229 -3.76 -1.63 13.29
C ALA A 229 -5.15 -1.28 12.74
N THR A 230 -5.32 -0.11 12.11
CA THR A 230 -6.56 0.26 11.41
C THR A 230 -6.73 -0.41 10.05
N GLY A 231 -5.73 -1.17 9.60
CA GLY A 231 -5.78 -1.88 8.33
C GLY A 231 -5.18 -1.12 7.14
N LEU A 232 -4.52 0.03 7.33
CA LEU A 232 -3.91 0.76 6.23
C LEU A 232 -2.75 -0.03 5.61
N ALA A 233 -2.85 -0.37 4.32
CA ALA A 233 -1.89 -1.23 3.62
C ALA A 233 -0.47 -0.66 3.63
N ASP A 234 -0.33 0.65 3.37
CA ASP A 234 0.97 1.35 3.40
C ASP A 234 1.65 1.22 4.76
N ALA A 235 0.89 1.38 5.85
CA ALA A 235 1.42 1.27 7.20
C ALA A 235 1.73 -0.19 7.57
N GLN A 236 0.94 -1.15 7.11
CA GLN A 236 1.24 -2.57 7.27
C GLN A 236 2.53 -2.95 6.55
N TYR A 237 2.73 -2.44 5.33
CA TYR A 237 3.98 -2.63 4.60
C TYR A 237 5.17 -1.96 5.33
N ALA A 238 5.03 -0.72 5.78
CA ALA A 238 6.06 -0.04 6.57
C ALA A 238 6.44 -0.84 7.83
N MET A 239 5.46 -1.36 8.57
CA MET A 239 5.70 -2.21 9.74
C MET A 239 6.36 -3.55 9.37
N ALA A 240 6.05 -4.12 8.20
CA ALA A 240 6.75 -5.30 7.71
C ALA A 240 8.25 -5.03 7.51
N GLN A 241 8.60 -3.88 6.94
CA GLN A 241 9.99 -3.47 6.77
C GLN A 241 10.69 -3.21 8.13
N VAL A 242 10.02 -2.53 9.05
CA VAL A 242 10.52 -2.27 10.41
C VAL A 242 10.85 -3.57 11.13
N LEU A 243 9.91 -4.51 11.16
CA LEU A 243 10.05 -5.79 11.85
C LEU A 243 11.03 -6.74 11.14
N GLY A 244 10.99 -6.76 9.80
CA GLY A 244 11.86 -7.63 9.00
C GLY A 244 13.34 -7.23 9.04
N ASN A 245 13.62 -5.95 9.30
CA ASN A 245 14.98 -5.43 9.41
C ASN A 245 15.45 -5.22 10.86
N GLY A 246 14.54 -5.25 11.84
CA GLY A 246 14.87 -4.99 13.25
C GLY A 246 15.35 -3.56 13.48
N VAL A 247 14.60 -2.57 12.97
CA VAL A 247 14.94 -1.14 13.06
C VAL A 247 13.86 -0.35 13.81
N GLY A 248 14.12 0.94 14.08
CA GLY A 248 13.17 1.82 14.77
C GLY A 248 12.83 1.37 16.19
N GLY A 249 13.83 0.85 16.93
CA GLY A 249 13.64 0.36 18.30
C GLY A 249 12.95 -1.01 18.39
N LYS A 250 12.65 -1.66 17.26
CA LYS A 250 12.05 -3.01 17.22
C LYS A 250 13.13 -4.08 17.00
N LEU A 251 12.95 -5.22 17.65
CA LEU A 251 13.72 -6.41 17.33
C LEU A 251 13.23 -7.00 16.02
N ARG A 252 14.16 -7.65 15.29
CA ARG A 252 13.79 -8.38 14.06
C ARG A 252 12.83 -9.51 14.39
N ASP A 253 11.71 -9.53 13.68
CA ASP A 253 10.70 -10.58 13.76
C ASP A 253 10.15 -10.86 12.34
N ASP A 254 10.81 -11.78 11.64
CA ASP A 254 10.44 -12.16 10.28
C ASP A 254 9.04 -12.78 10.20
N LYS A 255 8.57 -13.45 11.27
CA LYS A 255 7.24 -14.05 11.32
C LYS A 255 6.15 -12.98 11.34
N GLN A 256 6.26 -12.00 12.23
CA GLN A 256 5.33 -10.88 12.28
C GLN A 256 5.42 -10.01 11.03
N ALA A 257 6.63 -9.78 10.51
CA ALA A 257 6.83 -9.04 9.28
C ALA A 257 6.11 -9.70 8.09
N ARG A 258 6.23 -11.03 7.93
CA ARG A 258 5.51 -11.79 6.89
C ARG A 258 3.99 -11.68 7.06
N LEU A 259 3.46 -11.68 8.28
CA LEU A 259 2.03 -11.45 8.52
C LEU A 259 1.59 -10.05 8.07
N MET A 260 2.41 -9.02 8.30
CA MET A 260 2.13 -7.66 7.82
C MET A 260 2.19 -7.58 6.29
N LEU A 261 3.17 -8.25 5.63
CA LEU A 261 3.20 -8.36 4.17
C LEU A 261 1.92 -9.01 3.62
N VAL A 262 1.46 -10.12 4.23
CA VAL A 262 0.22 -10.79 3.82
C VAL A 262 -0.99 -9.84 3.90
N ARG A 263 -1.09 -9.05 4.98
CA ARG A 263 -2.19 -8.11 5.16
C ARG A 263 -2.19 -7.00 4.10
N ALA A 264 -1.03 -6.42 3.81
CA ALA A 264 -0.88 -5.40 2.78
C ALA A 264 -1.10 -5.99 1.36
N ALA A 265 -0.53 -7.15 1.05
CA ALA A 265 -0.64 -7.82 -0.24
C ALA A 265 -2.10 -8.18 -0.59
N ARG A 266 -2.90 -8.58 0.39
CA ARG A 266 -4.35 -8.85 0.22
C ARG A 266 -5.17 -7.61 -0.12
N GLN A 267 -4.64 -6.42 0.12
CA GLN A 267 -5.24 -5.14 -0.26
C GLN A 267 -4.74 -4.63 -1.62
N ASN A 268 -4.14 -5.51 -2.43
CA ASN A 268 -3.56 -5.19 -3.74
C ASN A 268 -2.39 -4.19 -3.67
N TYR A 269 -1.64 -4.17 -2.56
CA TYR A 269 -0.40 -3.43 -2.48
C TYR A 269 0.69 -4.22 -3.21
N ASP A 270 1.01 -3.83 -4.44
CA ASP A 270 1.84 -4.59 -5.38
C ASP A 270 3.28 -4.83 -4.87
N THR A 271 3.87 -3.84 -4.20
CA THR A 271 5.20 -3.98 -3.58
C THR A 271 5.17 -5.02 -2.45
N ALA A 272 4.10 -5.07 -1.64
CA ALA A 272 3.96 -6.11 -0.62
C ALA A 272 3.70 -7.48 -1.24
N GLN A 273 3.00 -7.56 -2.37
CA GLN A 273 2.83 -8.82 -3.12
C GLN A 273 4.17 -9.33 -3.65
N PHE A 274 4.99 -8.44 -4.21
CA PHE A 274 6.34 -8.76 -4.67
C PHE A 274 7.22 -9.27 -3.54
N ASP A 275 7.34 -8.52 -2.44
CA ASP A 275 8.15 -8.90 -1.29
C ASP A 275 7.67 -10.21 -0.66
N LEU A 276 6.35 -10.41 -0.54
CA LEU A 276 5.75 -11.63 -0.02
C LEU A 276 6.09 -12.84 -0.91
N GLY A 277 6.06 -12.65 -2.25
CA GLY A 277 6.49 -13.67 -3.20
C GLY A 277 7.94 -14.10 -2.97
N LEU A 278 8.85 -13.14 -2.77
CA LEU A 278 10.25 -13.44 -2.44
C LEU A 278 10.38 -14.16 -1.08
N TRP A 279 9.71 -13.65 -0.05
CA TRP A 279 9.79 -14.24 1.30
C TRP A 279 9.22 -15.65 1.35
N MET A 280 8.18 -15.95 0.57
CA MET A 280 7.64 -17.32 0.46
C MET A 280 8.57 -18.23 -0.33
N ALA A 281 9.23 -17.73 -1.36
CA ALA A 281 10.21 -18.50 -2.12
C ALA A 281 11.45 -18.86 -1.28
N ASP A 282 11.85 -17.98 -0.36
CA ASP A 282 13.01 -18.19 0.52
C ASP A 282 12.66 -18.90 1.83
N GLY A 283 11.37 -19.01 2.19
CA GLY A 283 10.94 -19.52 3.49
C GLY A 283 11.17 -18.52 4.63
N ARG A 284 11.30 -17.22 4.34
CA ARG A 284 11.52 -16.18 5.33
C ARG A 284 10.25 -15.92 6.13
N GLY A 285 10.33 -16.02 7.45
CA GLY A 285 9.21 -15.81 8.36
C GLY A 285 8.17 -16.93 8.39
N GLY A 286 8.47 -18.10 7.79
CA GLY A 286 7.62 -19.29 7.77
C GLY A 286 8.12 -20.32 6.75
N ASP A 287 7.33 -21.35 6.51
CA ASP A 287 7.69 -22.38 5.57
C ASP A 287 7.85 -21.84 4.13
N ARG A 288 8.77 -22.47 3.40
CA ARG A 288 8.97 -22.21 1.98
C ARG A 288 7.78 -22.74 1.19
N ASP A 289 7.19 -21.89 0.35
CA ASP A 289 6.05 -22.22 -0.49
C ASP A 289 6.21 -21.59 -1.88
N LEU A 290 6.80 -22.35 -2.80
CA LEU A 290 7.08 -21.88 -4.16
C LEU A 290 5.83 -21.63 -4.99
N LYS A 291 4.76 -22.41 -4.76
CA LYS A 291 3.51 -22.26 -5.49
C LYS A 291 2.81 -20.95 -5.11
N SER A 292 2.71 -20.65 -3.82
CA SER A 292 2.18 -19.38 -3.35
C SER A 292 3.08 -18.20 -3.72
N ALA A 293 4.41 -18.39 -3.67
CA ALA A 293 5.38 -17.39 -4.11
C ALA A 293 5.15 -16.99 -5.57
N PHE A 294 4.98 -17.97 -6.47
CA PHE A 294 4.62 -17.70 -7.86
C PHE A 294 3.31 -16.95 -7.99
N GLY A 295 2.28 -17.37 -7.24
CA GLY A 295 0.96 -16.69 -7.28
C GLY A 295 1.03 -15.21 -6.90
N TRP A 296 1.74 -14.88 -5.79
CA TRP A 296 1.92 -13.50 -5.36
C TRP A 296 2.79 -12.69 -6.34
N MET A 297 3.86 -13.30 -6.86
CA MET A 297 4.71 -12.66 -7.86
C MET A 297 3.93 -12.32 -9.13
N LYS A 298 3.05 -13.24 -9.57
CA LYS A 298 2.19 -13.03 -10.73
C LYS A 298 1.21 -11.88 -10.50
N LEU A 299 0.56 -11.81 -9.33
CA LEU A 299 -0.35 -10.71 -8.99
C LEU A 299 0.36 -9.35 -9.03
N ALA A 300 1.56 -9.25 -8.46
CA ALA A 300 2.36 -8.03 -8.51
C ALA A 300 2.75 -7.65 -9.96
N ALA A 301 3.14 -8.63 -10.77
CA ALA A 301 3.51 -8.41 -12.17
C ALA A 301 2.31 -7.97 -13.02
N ASP A 302 1.15 -8.60 -12.82
CA ASP A 302 -0.12 -8.25 -13.49
C ASP A 302 -0.58 -6.81 -13.09
N SER A 303 -0.23 -6.36 -11.88
CA SER A 303 -0.49 -4.97 -11.42
C SER A 303 0.50 -3.95 -11.99
N GLY A 304 1.46 -4.37 -12.82
CA GLY A 304 2.43 -3.49 -13.47
C GLY A 304 3.72 -3.26 -12.67
N ASN A 305 3.97 -4.00 -11.58
CA ASN A 305 5.23 -3.91 -10.84
C ASN A 305 6.37 -4.47 -11.70
N VAL A 306 7.27 -3.59 -12.14
CA VAL A 306 8.34 -3.92 -13.10
C VAL A 306 9.34 -4.92 -12.53
N ALA A 307 9.68 -4.80 -11.23
CA ALA A 307 10.57 -5.75 -10.55
C ALA A 307 9.92 -7.14 -10.46
N ALA A 308 8.61 -7.18 -10.20
CA ALA A 308 7.84 -8.42 -10.20
C ALA A 308 7.76 -9.05 -11.59
N GLN A 309 7.61 -8.27 -12.66
CA GLN A 309 7.63 -8.77 -14.04
C GLN A 309 8.95 -9.46 -14.37
N ASN A 310 10.08 -8.84 -14.02
CA ASN A 310 11.39 -9.46 -14.20
C ASN A 310 11.56 -10.72 -13.34
N ARG A 311 11.15 -10.68 -12.09
CA ARG A 311 11.27 -11.86 -11.21
C ARG A 311 10.34 -12.99 -11.65
N LEU A 312 9.14 -12.68 -12.13
CA LEU A 312 8.20 -13.66 -12.69
C LEU A 312 8.77 -14.33 -13.95
N ALA A 313 9.47 -13.54 -14.80
CA ALA A 313 10.19 -14.10 -15.93
C ALA A 313 11.22 -15.16 -15.51
N LYS A 314 12.00 -14.88 -14.43
CA LYS A 314 12.94 -15.85 -13.86
C LYS A 314 12.23 -17.06 -13.24
N PHE A 315 11.05 -16.89 -12.69
CA PHE A 315 10.25 -18.01 -12.16
C PHE A 315 9.82 -18.95 -13.29
N TYR A 316 9.37 -18.41 -14.43
CA TYR A 316 9.08 -19.22 -15.62
C TYR A 316 10.33 -19.84 -16.24
N MET A 317 11.45 -19.13 -16.28
CA MET A 317 12.73 -19.64 -16.80
C MET A 317 13.22 -20.84 -15.97
N GLY A 318 13.17 -20.73 -14.64
CA GLY A 318 13.70 -21.73 -13.69
C GLY A 318 12.69 -22.75 -13.18
N GLY A 319 11.42 -22.69 -13.57
CA GLY A 319 10.39 -23.60 -13.06
C GLY A 319 10.09 -23.41 -11.57
N ILE A 320 10.12 -22.18 -11.07
CA ILE A 320 9.96 -21.89 -9.64
C ILE A 320 8.47 -21.76 -9.28
N GLY A 321 7.91 -22.82 -8.71
CA GLY A 321 6.49 -22.87 -8.34
C GLY A 321 5.51 -22.98 -9.50
N VAL A 322 6.01 -23.16 -10.71
CA VAL A 322 5.30 -23.31 -11.98
C VAL A 322 6.14 -24.16 -12.93
N ASP A 323 5.55 -24.79 -13.93
CA ASP A 323 6.30 -25.47 -14.98
C ASP A 323 7.11 -24.45 -15.79
N PRO A 324 8.36 -24.79 -16.19
CA PRO A 324 9.18 -23.90 -17.01
C PRO A 324 8.48 -23.57 -18.33
N ASP A 325 8.48 -22.27 -18.70
CA ASP A 325 7.94 -21.81 -19.97
C ASP A 325 8.84 -20.69 -20.54
N PRO A 326 9.70 -20.99 -21.53
CA PRO A 326 10.64 -20.03 -22.09
C PRO A 326 9.93 -18.86 -22.83
N ILE A 327 8.72 -19.09 -23.37
CA ILE A 327 7.96 -18.09 -24.07
C ILE A 327 7.38 -17.08 -23.08
N LEU A 328 6.78 -17.56 -21.97
CA LEU A 328 6.30 -16.67 -20.91
C LEU A 328 7.43 -15.97 -20.18
N ALA A 329 8.56 -16.66 -19.94
CA ALA A 329 9.78 -16.03 -19.39
C ALA A 329 10.23 -14.86 -20.27
N GLY A 330 10.37 -15.09 -21.57
CA GLY A 330 10.73 -14.05 -22.54
C GLY A 330 9.70 -12.92 -22.57
N ALA A 331 8.40 -13.24 -22.59
CA ALA A 331 7.34 -12.25 -22.67
C ALA A 331 7.31 -11.29 -21.46
N TRP A 332 7.41 -11.83 -20.26
CA TRP A 332 7.43 -11.01 -19.04
C TRP A 332 8.68 -10.14 -18.96
N TYR A 333 9.85 -10.68 -19.31
CA TYR A 333 11.06 -9.88 -19.33
C TYR A 333 11.04 -8.79 -20.39
N ILE A 334 10.52 -9.05 -21.60
CA ILE A 334 10.33 -8.02 -22.65
C ILE A 334 9.50 -6.85 -22.10
N ASN A 335 8.44 -7.10 -21.32
CA ASN A 335 7.65 -6.03 -20.72
C ASN A 335 8.42 -5.26 -19.65
N ALA A 336 9.14 -5.95 -18.77
CA ALA A 336 10.00 -5.30 -17.77
C ALA A 336 11.08 -4.42 -18.45
N ARG A 337 11.69 -4.91 -19.53
CA ARG A 337 12.70 -4.18 -20.33
C ARG A 337 12.10 -2.95 -21.03
N ARG A 338 10.88 -3.04 -21.57
CA ARG A 338 10.16 -1.89 -22.14
C ARG A 338 9.86 -0.82 -21.08
N ALA A 339 9.71 -1.21 -19.85
CA ALA A 339 9.55 -0.30 -18.71
C ALA A 339 10.89 0.23 -18.14
N GLY A 340 12.02 -0.10 -18.81
CA GLY A 340 13.34 0.43 -18.46
C GLY A 340 14.18 -0.45 -17.52
N LEU A 341 13.73 -1.67 -17.15
CA LEU A 341 14.53 -2.57 -16.34
C LEU A 341 15.51 -3.35 -17.21
N ASN A 342 16.80 -3.32 -16.85
CA ASN A 342 17.85 -4.09 -17.50
C ASN A 342 18.31 -5.21 -16.56
N ASP A 343 18.34 -6.44 -17.07
CA ASP A 343 18.84 -7.61 -16.36
C ASP A 343 19.72 -8.44 -17.31
N PRO A 344 21.05 -8.42 -17.12
CA PRO A 344 21.99 -9.11 -18.03
C PRO A 344 21.72 -10.61 -18.19
N GLU A 345 21.31 -11.30 -17.12
CA GLU A 345 20.96 -12.72 -17.16
C GLU A 345 19.77 -12.96 -18.09
N MET A 346 18.75 -12.13 -17.95
CA MET A 346 17.55 -12.23 -18.79
C MET A 346 17.80 -11.75 -20.24
N ASP A 347 18.72 -10.81 -20.46
CA ASP A 347 19.17 -10.45 -21.81
C ASP A 347 19.90 -11.60 -22.49
N ASP A 348 20.74 -12.32 -21.74
CA ASP A 348 21.42 -13.54 -22.24
C ASP A 348 20.40 -14.64 -22.53
N PHE A 349 19.42 -14.82 -21.64
CA PHE A 349 18.32 -15.76 -21.86
C PHE A 349 17.56 -15.46 -23.17
N LEU A 350 17.19 -14.20 -23.41
CA LEU A 350 16.51 -13.81 -24.66
C LEU A 350 17.35 -14.10 -25.92
N ARG A 351 18.66 -13.90 -25.84
CA ARG A 351 19.58 -14.24 -26.95
C ARG A 351 19.67 -15.72 -27.24
N GLY A 352 19.42 -16.56 -26.24
CA GLY A 352 19.40 -18.00 -26.33
C GLY A 352 18.11 -18.60 -26.91
N LEU A 353 17.03 -17.80 -27.04
CA LEU A 353 15.78 -18.25 -27.65
C LEU A 353 15.93 -18.44 -29.16
N THR A 354 15.26 -19.44 -29.70
CA THR A 354 15.12 -19.59 -31.15
C THR A 354 14.28 -18.47 -31.75
N ASP A 355 14.40 -18.21 -33.06
CA ASP A 355 13.62 -17.20 -33.78
C ASP A 355 12.09 -17.42 -33.58
N VAL A 356 11.65 -18.66 -33.52
CA VAL A 356 10.25 -19.05 -33.31
C VAL A 356 9.81 -18.68 -31.88
N GLU A 357 10.58 -19.06 -30.88
CA GLU A 357 10.29 -18.75 -29.48
C GLU A 357 10.31 -17.23 -29.23
N MET A 358 11.29 -16.51 -29.77
CA MET A 358 11.37 -15.04 -29.67
C MET A 358 10.14 -14.38 -30.28
N LYS A 359 9.69 -14.83 -31.45
CA LYS A 359 8.47 -14.30 -32.07
C LYS A 359 7.24 -14.55 -31.19
N GLN A 360 7.10 -15.76 -30.65
CA GLN A 360 6.00 -16.10 -29.73
C GLN A 360 6.05 -15.29 -28.43
N ALA A 361 7.25 -15.10 -27.87
CA ALA A 361 7.44 -14.25 -26.68
C ALA A 361 7.04 -12.80 -26.95
N LEU A 362 7.42 -12.22 -28.09
CA LEU A 362 7.00 -10.87 -28.49
C LEU A 362 5.49 -10.76 -28.67
N GLU A 363 4.86 -11.73 -29.34
CA GLU A 363 3.41 -11.75 -29.48
C GLU A 363 2.70 -11.86 -28.12
N ARG A 364 3.24 -12.68 -27.21
CA ARG A 364 2.70 -12.85 -25.87
C ARG A 364 2.88 -11.58 -25.03
N ALA A 365 4.06 -10.94 -25.08
CA ALA A 365 4.33 -9.68 -24.40
C ALA A 365 3.35 -8.56 -24.80
N ASN A 366 2.95 -8.51 -26.08
CA ASN A 366 1.99 -7.53 -26.57
C ASN A 366 0.55 -7.77 -26.07
N ARG A 367 0.23 -8.97 -25.56
CA ARG A 367 -1.09 -9.33 -25.01
C ARG A 367 -1.16 -9.19 -23.49
N ILE A 368 -0.03 -9.16 -22.82
CA ILE A 368 0.06 -8.86 -21.37
C ILE A 368 -0.15 -7.34 -21.22
N ARG A 369 -1.18 -6.97 -20.46
CA ARG A 369 -1.55 -5.56 -20.22
C ARG A 369 -1.20 -5.15 -18.82
#